data_5eebe041a4d49901be20378b969eea89
#
_entry.id   5eebe041a4d49901be20378b969eea89
#
_cell.length_a   1.000
_cell.length_b   1.000
_cell.length_c   1.000
_cell.angle_alpha   90.00
_cell.angle_beta   90.00
_cell.angle_gamma   90.00
#
_symmetry.space_group_name_H-M   'P 1'
#
loop_
_entity.id
_entity.type
_entity.pdbx_description
1 polymer ?
#
loop_
_entity_poly.entity_id
_entity_poly.type
_entity_poly.pdbx_seq_one_letter_code
_entity_poly.pdbx_strand_id
1 'polypeptide(L)'
;MDWGNLTILMLLAAGHAELLVMVINRLHGHALEEDRLHYVRHFHEVAIVVFPMALLWYVGLNGPQLLFGGRFIDLAFGWKIYLGLCAVGVVGLVISAVRWNLQHRPRTLVANHSQTIDIAQRLGSRPLADGPYRYLANVPGNEIFQLEVSDKTYRLPNLPAEWDGFSILHLTDLHYTGTIQRSFFEEVAKIARDMPADLVVMTGDLIDDERLIDWLPTTLGCLDAPLGCWFILGNHDWRLDSDKIRKAMTDLGWKDIASRTAEIEHNDHTLAIGGSEVPWMGRHPDFSETPDDAFRLLLSHTPDNLPWAKRNGVDLMLSGHNHGGQVVIPILGPVYAPSVNGVRHASGAFWEPPTQLIVSRGVSGKHPLRLNCKPELTRLILRAGA
;
A
#
# COMPACT_ATOMS: atom_id res chain seq x y z
N MET A 1 -1.19 0.21 -43.88
CA MET A 1 -1.25 0.67 -42.49
C MET A 1 0.14 1.15 -42.09
N ASP A 2 0.22 2.36 -41.57
CA ASP A 2 1.50 2.94 -41.09
C ASP A 2 1.79 2.46 -39.65
N TRP A 3 2.69 1.50 -39.54
CA TRP A 3 3.06 0.89 -38.24
C TRP A 3 3.78 1.87 -37.32
N GLY A 4 4.53 2.84 -37.87
CA GLY A 4 5.21 3.86 -37.08
C GLY A 4 4.19 4.77 -36.37
N ASN A 5 3.23 5.29 -37.13
CA ASN A 5 2.17 6.11 -36.58
C ASN A 5 1.28 5.33 -35.62
N LEU A 6 0.99 4.05 -35.86
CA LEU A 6 0.26 3.21 -34.93
C LEU A 6 1.00 3.10 -33.61
N THR A 7 2.31 2.84 -33.62
CA THR A 7 3.14 2.75 -32.39
C THR A 7 3.11 4.07 -31.63
N ILE A 8 3.24 5.20 -32.30
CA ILE A 8 3.16 6.52 -31.67
C ILE A 8 1.78 6.75 -31.03
N LEU A 9 0.69 6.41 -31.71
CA LEU A 9 -0.67 6.54 -31.16
C LEU A 9 -0.88 5.65 -29.93
N MET A 10 -0.34 4.42 -29.92
CA MET A 10 -0.40 3.53 -28.74
C MET A 10 0.39 4.11 -27.56
N LEU A 11 1.59 4.66 -27.80
CA LEU A 11 2.37 5.33 -26.77
C LEU A 11 1.64 6.55 -26.21
N LEU A 12 1.02 7.37 -27.06
CA LEU A 12 0.25 8.53 -26.63
C LEU A 12 -1.01 8.14 -25.85
N ALA A 13 -1.66 7.02 -26.21
CA ALA A 13 -2.75 6.46 -25.42
C ALA A 13 -2.26 5.97 -24.03
N ALA A 14 -1.09 5.35 -23.96
CA ALA A 14 -0.48 5.00 -22.67
C ALA A 14 -0.14 6.24 -21.84
N GLY A 15 0.38 7.30 -22.46
CA GLY A 15 0.63 8.58 -21.79
C GLY A 15 -0.66 9.26 -21.28
N HIS A 16 -1.76 9.16 -22.03
CA HIS A 16 -3.08 9.59 -21.54
C HIS A 16 -3.48 8.83 -20.27
N ALA A 17 -3.39 7.49 -20.30
CA ALA A 17 -3.70 6.66 -19.13
C ALA A 17 -2.84 7.04 -17.93
N GLU A 18 -1.53 7.26 -18.11
CA GLU A 18 -0.62 7.69 -17.05
C GLU A 18 -1.04 9.03 -16.45
N LEU A 19 -1.41 10.03 -17.24
CA LEU A 19 -1.89 11.32 -16.74
C LEU A 19 -3.12 11.15 -15.83
N LEU A 20 -4.09 10.34 -16.27
CA LEU A 20 -5.28 10.06 -15.47
C LEU A 20 -4.94 9.30 -14.19
N VAL A 21 -4.11 8.27 -14.27
CA VAL A 21 -3.67 7.49 -13.10
C VAL A 21 -2.89 8.37 -12.12
N MET A 22 -2.01 9.24 -12.62
CA MET A 22 -1.31 10.21 -11.77
C MET A 22 -2.25 11.12 -10.98
N VAL A 23 -3.35 11.55 -11.58
CA VAL A 23 -4.35 12.39 -10.90
C VAL A 23 -5.11 11.57 -9.87
N ILE A 24 -5.62 10.40 -10.25
CA ILE A 24 -6.42 9.57 -9.35
C ILE A 24 -5.62 9.08 -8.14
N ASN A 25 -4.35 8.70 -8.33
CA ASN A 25 -3.46 8.31 -7.23
C ASN A 25 -3.37 9.41 -6.16
N ARG A 26 -3.14 10.66 -6.62
CA ARG A 26 -3.01 11.81 -5.70
C ARG A 26 -4.31 12.15 -4.99
N LEU A 27 -5.43 12.07 -5.69
CA LEU A 27 -6.75 12.33 -5.08
C LEU A 27 -7.07 11.33 -3.97
N HIS A 28 -6.73 10.06 -4.16
CA HIS A 28 -6.93 9.04 -3.13
C HIS A 28 -5.97 9.16 -1.93
N GLY A 29 -4.86 9.88 -2.08
CA GLY A 29 -3.96 10.23 -0.97
C GLY A 29 -4.50 11.33 -0.04
N HIS A 30 -5.67 11.90 -0.34
CA HIS A 30 -6.33 12.93 0.48
C HIS A 30 -7.60 12.41 1.14
N ALA A 31 -8.00 13.03 2.27
CA ALA A 31 -9.25 12.75 2.96
C ALA A 31 -10.43 13.36 2.20
N LEU A 32 -10.81 12.76 1.08
CA LEU A 32 -11.97 13.16 0.30
C LEU A 32 -13.17 12.27 0.61
N GLU A 33 -14.35 12.88 0.61
CA GLU A 33 -15.63 12.16 0.78
C GLU A 33 -15.80 11.10 -0.31
N GLU A 34 -16.34 9.95 0.04
CA GLU A 34 -16.47 8.79 -0.87
C GLU A 34 -17.28 9.12 -2.12
N ASP A 35 -18.35 9.90 -1.99
CA ASP A 35 -19.20 10.30 -3.12
C ASP A 35 -18.42 11.09 -4.16
N ARG A 36 -17.56 12.03 -3.73
CA ARG A 36 -16.70 12.80 -4.64
C ARG A 36 -15.68 11.93 -5.34
N LEU A 37 -15.04 11.02 -4.59
CA LEU A 37 -14.10 10.05 -5.15
C LEU A 37 -14.76 9.12 -6.14
N HIS A 38 -16.02 8.71 -5.88
CA HIS A 38 -16.79 7.83 -6.78
C HIS A 38 -17.02 8.49 -8.15
N TYR A 39 -17.47 9.76 -8.19
CA TYR A 39 -17.68 10.48 -9.45
C TYR A 39 -16.37 10.67 -10.23
N VAL A 40 -15.31 11.07 -9.55
CA VAL A 40 -14.00 11.27 -10.18
C VAL A 40 -13.47 9.95 -10.74
N ARG A 41 -13.56 8.85 -9.98
CA ARG A 41 -13.13 7.52 -10.41
C ARG A 41 -13.91 7.07 -11.64
N HIS A 42 -15.24 7.20 -11.62
CA HIS A 42 -16.06 6.81 -12.76
C HIS A 42 -15.73 7.61 -14.03
N PHE A 43 -15.49 8.92 -13.87
CA PHE A 43 -15.00 9.74 -14.97
C PHE A 43 -13.68 9.21 -15.55
N HIS A 44 -12.71 8.86 -14.68
CA HIS A 44 -11.42 8.34 -15.10
C HIS A 44 -11.56 6.98 -15.82
N GLU A 45 -12.37 6.08 -15.28
CA GLU A 45 -12.63 4.76 -15.87
C GLU A 45 -13.18 4.89 -17.30
N VAL A 46 -14.14 5.79 -17.49
CA VAL A 46 -14.70 6.09 -18.81
C VAL A 46 -13.64 6.74 -19.72
N ALA A 47 -12.93 7.75 -19.22
CA ALA A 47 -11.96 8.50 -20.02
C ALA A 47 -10.79 7.61 -20.50
N ILE A 48 -10.30 6.70 -19.67
CA ILE A 48 -9.22 5.76 -20.04
C ILE A 48 -9.62 4.90 -21.25
N VAL A 49 -10.90 4.53 -21.38
CA VAL A 49 -11.39 3.70 -22.50
C VAL A 49 -11.79 4.53 -23.70
N VAL A 50 -12.56 5.60 -23.48
CA VAL A 50 -13.17 6.40 -24.55
C VAL A 50 -12.11 7.18 -25.33
N PHE A 51 -11.10 7.72 -24.65
CA PHE A 51 -10.10 8.54 -25.30
C PHE A 51 -9.24 7.79 -26.34
N PRO A 52 -8.66 6.61 -26.08
CA PRO A 52 -7.95 5.85 -27.11
C PRO A 52 -8.83 5.50 -28.31
N MET A 53 -10.11 5.23 -28.09
CA MET A 53 -11.06 4.99 -29.18
C MET A 53 -11.29 6.25 -30.01
N ALA A 54 -11.48 7.39 -29.35
CA ALA A 54 -11.63 8.69 -30.03
C ALA A 54 -10.35 9.08 -30.78
N LEU A 55 -9.17 8.86 -30.18
CA LEU A 55 -7.87 9.08 -30.80
C LEU A 55 -7.75 8.25 -32.10
N LEU A 56 -8.05 6.96 -32.02
CA LEU A 56 -7.99 6.06 -33.16
C LEU A 56 -8.97 6.52 -34.24
N TRP A 57 -10.20 6.87 -33.88
CA TRP A 57 -11.24 7.27 -34.81
C TRP A 57 -10.96 8.62 -35.46
N TYR A 58 -10.72 9.68 -34.70
CA TYR A 58 -10.61 11.06 -35.19
C TYR A 58 -9.23 11.40 -35.75
N VAL A 59 -8.19 10.74 -35.32
CA VAL A 59 -6.79 11.05 -35.66
C VAL A 59 -6.19 9.93 -36.52
N GLY A 60 -6.44 8.68 -36.15
CA GLY A 60 -5.89 7.52 -36.84
C GLY A 60 -6.58 7.22 -38.16
N LEU A 61 -7.90 7.12 -38.15
CA LEU A 61 -8.70 6.66 -39.30
C LEU A 61 -9.29 7.80 -40.13
N ASN A 62 -9.75 8.88 -39.49
CA ASN A 62 -10.32 10.07 -40.11
C ASN A 62 -9.40 11.28 -39.93
N GLY A 63 -9.84 12.47 -40.29
CA GLY A 63 -9.02 13.68 -40.23
C GLY A 63 -7.71 13.52 -40.99
N PRO A 64 -6.53 13.60 -40.32
CA PRO A 64 -5.24 13.47 -40.98
C PRO A 64 -4.92 12.05 -41.42
N GLN A 65 -5.71 11.03 -41.04
CA GLN A 65 -5.54 9.62 -41.41
C GLN A 65 -4.14 9.08 -41.13
N LEU A 66 -3.65 9.28 -39.90
CA LEU A 66 -2.28 8.91 -39.54
C LEU A 66 -1.98 7.43 -39.80
N LEU A 67 -2.95 6.53 -39.67
CA LEU A 67 -2.76 5.09 -39.93
C LEU A 67 -2.59 4.77 -41.45
N PHE A 68 -2.82 5.73 -42.33
CA PHE A 68 -2.69 5.60 -43.79
C PHE A 68 -1.66 6.57 -44.40
N GLY A 69 -0.70 7.03 -43.59
CA GLY A 69 0.40 7.87 -44.05
C GLY A 69 0.18 9.37 -43.89
N GLY A 70 -0.86 9.77 -43.15
CA GLY A 70 -1.06 11.18 -42.79
C GLY A 70 0.04 11.70 -41.84
N ARG A 71 0.11 13.02 -41.68
CA ARG A 71 1.19 13.67 -40.94
C ARG A 71 0.65 14.35 -39.68
N PHE A 72 1.41 14.29 -38.60
CA PHE A 72 1.06 14.96 -37.33
C PHE A 72 0.92 16.49 -37.48
N ILE A 73 1.59 17.09 -38.43
CA ILE A 73 1.47 18.54 -38.71
C ILE A 73 0.07 18.95 -39.15
N ASP A 74 -0.68 18.02 -39.75
CA ASP A 74 -2.01 18.27 -40.29
C ASP A 74 -3.12 18.12 -39.24
N LEU A 75 -2.76 17.80 -37.97
CA LEU A 75 -3.69 17.76 -36.87
C LEU A 75 -4.29 19.12 -36.54
N ALA A 76 -5.56 19.14 -36.13
CA ALA A 76 -6.18 20.32 -35.52
C ALA A 76 -5.45 20.74 -34.26
N PHE A 77 -5.42 22.06 -33.97
CA PHE A 77 -4.63 22.63 -32.88
C PHE A 77 -4.93 22.02 -31.52
N GLY A 78 -6.21 21.74 -31.19
CA GLY A 78 -6.60 21.09 -29.94
C GLY A 78 -5.98 19.70 -29.76
N TRP A 79 -5.93 18.90 -30.85
CA TRP A 79 -5.27 17.60 -30.81
C TRP A 79 -3.75 17.70 -30.60
N LYS A 80 -3.10 18.72 -31.22
CA LYS A 80 -1.66 18.96 -31.00
C LYS A 80 -1.33 19.22 -29.53
N ILE A 81 -2.12 20.10 -28.90
CA ILE A 81 -1.95 20.40 -27.46
C ILE A 81 -2.15 19.12 -26.63
N TYR A 82 -3.27 18.44 -26.87
CA TYR A 82 -3.60 17.27 -26.04
C TYR A 82 -2.61 16.12 -26.22
N LEU A 83 -2.20 15.82 -27.45
CA LEU A 83 -1.17 14.80 -27.72
C LEU A 83 0.20 15.21 -27.16
N GLY A 84 0.50 16.53 -27.09
CA GLY A 84 1.65 17.05 -26.38
C GLY A 84 1.61 16.74 -24.88
N LEU A 85 0.43 16.89 -24.24
CA LEU A 85 0.25 16.47 -22.83
C LEU A 85 0.41 14.95 -22.68
N CYS A 86 -0.16 14.15 -23.60
CA CYS A 86 0.04 12.70 -23.58
C CYS A 86 1.54 12.33 -23.70
N ALA A 87 2.30 13.04 -24.52
CA ALA A 87 3.76 12.82 -24.62
C ALA A 87 4.48 13.11 -23.29
N VAL A 88 4.04 14.12 -22.54
CA VAL A 88 4.53 14.37 -21.16
C VAL A 88 4.16 13.18 -20.25
N GLY A 89 2.96 12.63 -20.37
CA GLY A 89 2.55 11.41 -19.66
C GLY A 89 3.45 10.22 -19.99
N VAL A 90 3.82 10.03 -21.26
CA VAL A 90 4.79 8.97 -21.65
C VAL A 90 6.13 9.17 -20.95
N VAL A 91 6.65 10.41 -20.91
CA VAL A 91 7.89 10.71 -20.18
C VAL A 91 7.75 10.38 -18.69
N GLY A 92 6.60 10.72 -18.08
CA GLY A 92 6.29 10.36 -16.68
C GLY A 92 6.33 8.85 -16.45
N LEU A 93 5.68 8.08 -17.34
CA LEU A 93 5.66 6.61 -17.29
C LEU A 93 7.08 6.03 -17.38
N VAL A 94 7.89 6.54 -18.34
CA VAL A 94 9.30 6.10 -18.49
C VAL A 94 10.10 6.42 -17.25
N ILE A 95 9.98 7.62 -16.67
CA ILE A 95 10.68 7.99 -15.43
C ILE A 95 10.25 7.06 -14.28
N SER A 96 8.96 6.77 -14.15
CA SER A 96 8.43 5.85 -13.14
C SER A 96 9.01 4.45 -13.31
N ALA A 97 9.00 3.91 -14.52
CA ALA A 97 9.55 2.60 -14.84
C ALA A 97 11.06 2.53 -14.58
N VAL A 98 11.82 3.56 -14.97
CA VAL A 98 13.27 3.61 -14.71
C VAL A 98 13.56 3.65 -13.21
N ARG A 99 12.83 4.48 -12.45
CA ARG A 99 12.98 4.53 -10.98
C ARG A 99 12.68 3.19 -10.33
N TRP A 100 11.61 2.52 -10.74
CA TRP A 100 11.24 1.20 -10.26
C TRP A 100 12.35 0.17 -10.50
N ASN A 101 12.88 0.09 -11.73
CA ASN A 101 13.93 -0.88 -12.09
C ASN A 101 15.28 -0.55 -11.47
N LEU A 102 15.54 0.73 -11.18
CA LEU A 102 16.76 1.18 -10.51
C LEU A 102 16.63 1.25 -8.99
N GLN A 103 15.45 0.93 -8.44
CA GLN A 103 15.27 0.91 -6.99
C GLN A 103 16.11 -0.19 -6.37
N HIS A 104 17.15 0.20 -5.65
CA HIS A 104 17.99 -0.71 -4.91
C HIS A 104 17.42 -0.99 -3.53
N ARG A 105 17.64 -2.19 -3.02
CA ARG A 105 17.38 -2.50 -1.61
C ARG A 105 18.19 -1.56 -0.74
N PRO A 106 17.61 -0.95 0.31
CA PRO A 106 18.36 -0.06 1.18
C PRO A 106 19.47 -0.86 1.88
N ARG A 107 20.62 -0.22 2.14
CA ARG A 107 21.76 -0.84 2.83
C ARG A 107 21.40 -1.30 4.24
N THR A 108 20.34 -0.72 4.81
CA THR A 108 19.80 -1.11 6.10
C THR A 108 19.18 -2.52 6.09
N LEU A 109 18.65 -3.01 4.96
CA LEU A 109 18.10 -4.36 4.83
C LEU A 109 19.26 -5.35 4.63
N VAL A 110 19.66 -6.04 5.70
CA VAL A 110 20.81 -6.95 5.71
C VAL A 110 20.45 -8.40 5.42
N ALA A 111 19.21 -8.83 5.70
CA ALA A 111 18.72 -10.15 5.36
C ALA A 111 17.22 -10.13 5.03
N ASN A 112 16.79 -11.02 4.15
CA ASN A 112 15.39 -11.24 3.82
C ASN A 112 15.19 -12.74 3.53
N HIS A 113 14.47 -13.41 4.41
CA HIS A 113 14.08 -14.81 4.25
C HIS A 113 12.57 -14.85 4.04
N SER A 114 12.13 -15.22 2.85
CA SER A 114 10.72 -15.27 2.51
C SER A 114 10.31 -16.62 1.93
N GLN A 115 9.08 -17.01 2.24
CA GLN A 115 8.43 -18.18 1.65
C GLN A 115 7.02 -17.80 1.22
N THR A 116 6.53 -18.45 0.19
CA THR A 116 5.13 -18.30 -0.25
C THR A 116 4.32 -19.46 0.26
N ILE A 117 3.21 -19.18 0.92
CA ILE A 117 2.24 -20.16 1.40
C ILE A 117 0.95 -19.99 0.60
N ASP A 118 0.51 -21.05 -0.07
CA ASP A 118 -0.79 -21.10 -0.74
C ASP A 118 -1.87 -21.42 0.28
N ILE A 119 -2.61 -20.40 0.69
CA ILE A 119 -3.68 -20.51 1.70
C ILE A 119 -4.84 -21.34 1.17
N ALA A 120 -5.17 -21.26 -0.14
CA ALA A 120 -6.23 -22.07 -0.73
C ALA A 120 -5.86 -23.56 -0.71
N GLN A 121 -4.60 -23.89 -0.95
CA GLN A 121 -4.10 -25.26 -0.84
C GLN A 121 -4.15 -25.77 0.61
N ARG A 122 -3.76 -24.94 1.59
CA ARG A 122 -3.81 -25.32 3.02
C ARG A 122 -5.23 -25.56 3.51
N LEU A 123 -6.20 -24.78 3.03
CA LEU A 123 -7.61 -24.93 3.37
C LEU A 123 -8.32 -26.04 2.57
N GLY A 124 -7.67 -26.59 1.53
CA GLY A 124 -8.28 -27.59 0.62
C GLY A 124 -9.36 -27.01 -0.31
N SER A 125 -9.58 -25.69 -0.28
CA SER A 125 -10.54 -24.99 -1.13
C SER A 125 -10.17 -23.52 -1.25
N ARG A 126 -10.66 -22.86 -2.31
CA ARG A 126 -10.50 -21.39 -2.43
C ARG A 126 -11.41 -20.70 -1.43
N PRO A 127 -10.88 -19.89 -0.51
CA PRO A 127 -11.66 -19.16 0.52
C PRO A 127 -12.35 -17.93 -0.09
N LEU A 128 -13.28 -18.15 -1.02
CA LEU A 128 -13.97 -17.13 -1.81
C LEU A 128 -15.48 -17.30 -1.64
N ALA A 129 -16.15 -16.23 -1.19
CA ALA A 129 -17.60 -16.15 -1.07
C ALA A 129 -18.20 -15.27 -2.18
N ASP A 130 -19.53 -15.19 -2.20
CA ASP A 130 -20.21 -14.17 -2.99
C ASP A 130 -20.05 -12.81 -2.34
N GLY A 131 -19.65 -11.82 -3.15
CA GLY A 131 -19.37 -10.48 -2.65
C GLY A 131 -18.84 -9.55 -3.74
N PRO A 132 -18.56 -8.29 -3.38
CA PRO A 132 -18.08 -7.28 -4.31
C PRO A 132 -16.83 -7.74 -5.06
N TYR A 133 -16.77 -7.47 -6.36
CA TYR A 133 -15.61 -7.73 -7.22
C TYR A 133 -15.13 -9.19 -7.27
N ARG A 134 -15.94 -10.17 -6.82
CA ARG A 134 -15.59 -11.59 -6.79
C ARG A 134 -14.99 -12.10 -8.11
N TYR A 135 -15.46 -11.59 -9.23
CA TYR A 135 -14.98 -12.00 -10.57
C TYR A 135 -13.48 -11.74 -10.76
N LEU A 136 -12.91 -10.74 -10.07
CA LEU A 136 -11.48 -10.43 -10.14
C LEU A 136 -10.62 -11.56 -9.57
N ALA A 137 -11.13 -12.33 -8.61
CA ALA A 137 -10.41 -13.48 -8.06
C ALA A 137 -10.15 -14.59 -9.10
N ASN A 138 -10.84 -14.57 -10.24
CA ASN A 138 -10.70 -15.54 -11.32
C ASN A 138 -9.76 -15.07 -12.45
N VAL A 139 -9.17 -13.89 -12.33
CA VAL A 139 -8.18 -13.39 -13.29
C VAL A 139 -6.98 -14.34 -13.32
N PRO A 140 -6.56 -14.83 -14.51
CA PRO A 140 -5.40 -15.69 -14.61
C PRO A 140 -4.14 -15.09 -14.00
N GLY A 141 -3.40 -15.87 -13.23
CA GLY A 141 -2.21 -15.40 -12.53
C GLY A 141 -2.48 -14.61 -11.25
N ASN A 142 -3.73 -14.55 -10.78
CA ASN A 142 -4.06 -13.88 -9.53
C ASN A 142 -3.46 -14.60 -8.32
N GLU A 143 -2.66 -13.89 -7.54
CA GLU A 143 -1.91 -14.38 -6.38
C GLU A 143 -2.58 -14.07 -5.03
N ILE A 144 -3.87 -13.66 -5.02
CA ILE A 144 -4.55 -13.19 -3.78
C ILE A 144 -4.53 -14.21 -2.62
N PHE A 145 -4.42 -15.49 -2.92
CA PHE A 145 -4.35 -16.57 -1.92
C PHE A 145 -2.91 -17.04 -1.65
N GLN A 146 -1.90 -16.44 -2.29
CA GLN A 146 -0.49 -16.78 -2.12
C GLN A 146 0.17 -15.80 -1.15
N LEU A 147 0.10 -16.10 0.15
CA LEU A 147 0.70 -15.26 1.19
C LEU A 147 2.23 -15.39 1.18
N GLU A 148 2.93 -14.27 1.00
CA GLU A 148 4.36 -14.20 1.27
C GLU A 148 4.59 -13.94 2.75
N VAL A 149 5.24 -14.87 3.41
CA VAL A 149 5.64 -14.78 4.82
C VAL A 149 7.13 -14.54 4.86
N SER A 150 7.59 -13.50 5.57
CA SER A 150 8.99 -13.10 5.54
C SER A 150 9.54 -12.67 6.89
N ASP A 151 10.81 -13.04 7.14
CA ASP A 151 11.68 -12.46 8.15
C ASP A 151 12.65 -11.49 7.45
N LYS A 152 12.55 -10.21 7.80
CA LYS A 152 13.40 -9.16 7.25
C LYS A 152 14.24 -8.52 8.35
N THR A 153 15.56 -8.61 8.23
CA THR A 153 16.49 -8.03 9.20
C THR A 153 16.98 -6.68 8.74
N TYR A 154 16.79 -5.67 9.57
CA TYR A 154 17.22 -4.30 9.32
C TYR A 154 18.29 -3.88 10.34
N ARG A 155 19.38 -3.31 9.85
CA ARG A 155 20.38 -2.66 10.69
C ARG A 155 20.12 -1.17 10.71
N LEU A 156 19.72 -0.64 11.88
CA LEU A 156 19.29 0.75 12.03
C LEU A 156 20.32 1.54 12.85
N PRO A 157 20.80 2.69 12.34
CA PRO A 157 21.89 3.45 12.97
C PRO A 157 21.58 3.89 14.40
N ASN A 158 20.34 4.29 14.66
CA ASN A 158 19.91 4.88 15.94
C ASN A 158 19.27 3.86 16.90
N LEU A 159 19.25 2.56 16.55
CA LEU A 159 18.73 1.55 17.47
C LEU A 159 19.73 1.33 18.59
N PRO A 160 19.36 1.55 19.86
CA PRO A 160 20.21 1.24 21.02
C PRO A 160 20.62 -0.23 21.04
N ALA A 161 21.82 -0.51 21.54
CA ALA A 161 22.36 -1.89 21.57
C ALA A 161 21.48 -2.85 22.40
N GLU A 162 20.78 -2.35 23.37
CA GLU A 162 19.87 -3.08 24.26
C GLU A 162 18.64 -3.59 23.52
N TRP A 163 18.30 -2.96 22.40
CA TRP A 163 17.23 -3.38 21.50
C TRP A 163 17.74 -4.23 20.31
N ASP A 164 19.02 -4.66 20.33
CA ASP A 164 19.53 -5.53 19.27
C ASP A 164 18.82 -6.87 19.24
N GLY A 165 18.23 -7.22 18.11
CA GLY A 165 17.40 -8.42 17.97
C GLY A 165 15.92 -8.19 18.17
N PHE A 166 15.49 -6.99 18.56
CA PHE A 166 14.08 -6.64 18.74
C PHE A 166 13.27 -6.96 17.49
N SER A 167 12.13 -7.61 17.69
CA SER A 167 11.32 -8.12 16.59
C SER A 167 9.90 -7.55 16.61
N ILE A 168 9.39 -7.21 15.42
CA ILE A 168 8.06 -6.64 15.21
C ILE A 168 7.33 -7.47 14.16
N LEU A 169 6.18 -8.05 14.50
CA LEU A 169 5.27 -8.63 13.53
C LEU A 169 4.34 -7.53 13.00
N HIS A 170 4.42 -7.25 11.71
CA HIS A 170 3.66 -6.19 11.05
C HIS A 170 2.54 -6.77 10.20
N LEU A 171 1.30 -6.44 10.58
CA LEU A 171 0.08 -6.69 9.84
C LEU A 171 -0.51 -5.36 9.37
N THR A 172 -1.17 -5.37 8.21
CA THR A 172 -1.91 -4.22 7.67
C THR A 172 -2.88 -4.67 6.58
N ASP A 173 -3.89 -3.85 6.29
CA ASP A 173 -4.74 -3.98 5.12
C ASP A 173 -5.41 -5.37 5.04
N LEU A 174 -6.17 -5.74 6.06
CA LEU A 174 -6.94 -6.98 6.09
C LEU A 174 -8.17 -6.90 5.17
N HIS A 175 -8.85 -5.76 5.16
CA HIS A 175 -10.02 -5.51 4.33
C HIS A 175 -11.06 -6.62 4.39
N TYR A 176 -11.73 -6.77 5.53
CA TYR A 176 -12.86 -7.69 5.61
C TYR A 176 -14.03 -7.17 4.78
N THR A 177 -14.10 -7.63 3.52
CA THR A 177 -15.18 -7.30 2.56
C THR A 177 -16.27 -8.35 2.51
N GLY A 178 -16.01 -9.53 3.09
CA GLY A 178 -16.87 -10.71 2.94
C GLY A 178 -16.61 -11.51 1.65
N THR A 179 -15.98 -10.93 0.65
CA THR A 179 -15.64 -11.64 -0.61
C THR A 179 -14.54 -12.68 -0.39
N ILE A 180 -13.47 -12.33 0.35
CA ILE A 180 -12.55 -13.30 0.90
C ILE A 180 -13.12 -13.80 2.21
N GLN A 181 -13.23 -15.12 2.37
CA GLN A 181 -13.88 -15.73 3.53
C GLN A 181 -13.03 -15.60 4.79
N ARG A 182 -13.71 -15.59 5.95
CA ARG A 182 -13.09 -15.53 7.27
C ARG A 182 -11.99 -16.58 7.45
N SER A 183 -12.18 -17.79 6.91
CA SER A 183 -11.21 -18.88 6.98
C SER A 183 -9.82 -18.54 6.42
N PHE A 184 -9.75 -17.66 5.42
CA PHE A 184 -8.48 -17.13 4.93
C PHE A 184 -7.73 -16.36 6.03
N PHE A 185 -8.41 -15.44 6.68
CA PHE A 185 -7.83 -14.60 7.73
C PHE A 185 -7.52 -15.40 9.00
N GLU A 186 -8.34 -16.39 9.34
CA GLU A 186 -8.06 -17.32 10.43
C GLU A 186 -6.80 -18.14 10.17
N GLU A 187 -6.56 -18.56 8.91
CA GLU A 187 -5.33 -19.28 8.56
C GLU A 187 -4.11 -18.35 8.57
N VAL A 188 -4.26 -17.09 8.09
CA VAL A 188 -3.21 -16.07 8.22
C VAL A 188 -2.89 -15.82 9.70
N ALA A 189 -3.89 -15.71 10.57
CA ALA A 189 -3.71 -15.51 12.00
C ALA A 189 -2.96 -16.69 12.68
N LYS A 190 -3.23 -17.93 12.27
CA LYS A 190 -2.46 -19.10 12.74
C LYS A 190 -0.98 -18.98 12.33
N ILE A 191 -0.71 -18.61 11.08
CA ILE A 191 0.65 -18.40 10.60
C ILE A 191 1.32 -17.26 11.39
N ALA A 192 0.61 -16.15 11.62
CA ALA A 192 1.12 -15.02 12.39
C ALA A 192 1.48 -15.42 13.83
N ARG A 193 0.64 -16.23 14.48
CA ARG A 193 0.90 -16.76 15.83
C ARG A 193 2.13 -17.67 15.88
N ASP A 194 2.41 -18.39 14.79
CA ASP A 194 3.60 -19.25 14.69
C ASP A 194 4.87 -18.43 14.35
N MET A 195 4.77 -17.10 14.26
CA MET A 195 5.87 -16.14 14.08
C MET A 195 6.02 -15.24 15.35
N PRO A 196 6.50 -15.77 16.47
CA PRO A 196 6.60 -14.99 17.68
C PRO A 196 7.47 -13.73 17.47
N ALA A 197 7.02 -12.61 18.02
CA ALA A 197 7.70 -11.33 17.98
C ALA A 197 7.56 -10.62 19.33
N ASP A 198 8.46 -9.68 19.61
CA ASP A 198 8.42 -8.91 20.85
C ASP A 198 7.26 -7.90 20.85
N LEU A 199 6.88 -7.43 19.67
CA LEU A 199 5.79 -6.49 19.43
C LEU A 199 4.95 -6.94 18.23
N VAL A 200 3.63 -6.81 18.31
CA VAL A 200 2.73 -6.98 17.16
C VAL A 200 2.09 -5.64 16.83
N VAL A 201 2.09 -5.26 15.55
CA VAL A 201 1.50 -3.99 15.12
C VAL A 201 0.54 -4.18 13.95
N MET A 202 -0.57 -3.42 13.97
CA MET A 202 -1.56 -3.32 12.92
C MET A 202 -1.66 -1.87 12.43
N THR A 203 -1.39 -1.62 11.15
CA THR A 203 -1.32 -0.26 10.61
C THR A 203 -2.53 0.12 9.76
N GLY A 204 -3.73 -0.41 10.11
CA GLY A 204 -5.02 0.07 9.59
C GLY A 204 -5.61 -0.76 8.46
N ASP A 205 -6.79 -0.33 8.01
CA ASP A 205 -7.65 -0.97 7.01
C ASP A 205 -8.03 -2.40 7.40
N LEU A 206 -8.72 -2.51 8.55
CA LEU A 206 -9.15 -3.78 9.10
C LEU A 206 -10.39 -4.30 8.38
N ILE A 207 -11.44 -3.47 8.28
CA ILE A 207 -12.76 -3.89 7.78
C ILE A 207 -13.32 -2.92 6.73
N ASP A 208 -14.12 -3.45 5.80
CA ASP A 208 -14.89 -2.69 4.80
C ASP A 208 -16.41 -2.83 5.00
N ASP A 209 -16.84 -3.68 5.92
CA ASP A 209 -18.23 -3.93 6.23
C ASP A 209 -18.37 -4.15 7.75
N GLU A 210 -19.10 -3.25 8.43
CA GLU A 210 -19.28 -3.31 9.88
C GLU A 210 -19.86 -4.62 10.41
N ARG A 211 -20.61 -5.34 9.57
CA ARG A 211 -21.17 -6.65 9.92
C ARG A 211 -20.10 -7.72 10.16
N LEU A 212 -18.87 -7.46 9.69
CA LEU A 212 -17.73 -8.37 9.79
C LEU A 212 -16.82 -8.09 10.98
N ILE A 213 -17.20 -7.16 11.85
CA ILE A 213 -16.45 -6.85 13.08
C ILE A 213 -16.33 -8.11 13.97
N ASP A 214 -17.29 -9.01 13.90
CA ASP A 214 -17.29 -10.29 14.63
C ASP A 214 -16.22 -11.29 14.14
N TRP A 215 -15.47 -10.95 13.10
CA TRP A 215 -14.32 -11.75 12.68
C TRP A 215 -13.06 -11.43 13.49
N LEU A 216 -12.97 -10.24 14.07
CA LEU A 216 -11.79 -9.79 14.82
C LEU A 216 -11.36 -10.76 15.94
N PRO A 217 -12.28 -11.31 16.78
CA PRO A 217 -11.88 -12.23 17.84
C PRO A 217 -11.16 -13.49 17.35
N THR A 218 -11.59 -14.07 16.22
CA THR A 218 -11.02 -15.32 15.70
C THR A 218 -9.78 -15.10 14.84
N THR A 219 -9.52 -13.86 14.42
CA THR A 219 -8.39 -13.50 13.56
C THR A 219 -7.31 -12.76 14.33
N LEU A 220 -7.60 -11.63 14.95
CA LEU A 220 -6.63 -10.80 15.66
C LEU A 220 -6.59 -11.09 17.16
N GLY A 221 -7.69 -11.60 17.75
CA GLY A 221 -7.76 -11.90 19.19
C GLY A 221 -6.89 -13.07 19.65
N CYS A 222 -6.31 -13.85 18.71
CA CYS A 222 -5.39 -14.95 19.03
C CYS A 222 -3.91 -14.52 19.00
N LEU A 223 -3.62 -13.27 18.67
CA LEU A 223 -2.27 -12.74 18.63
C LEU A 223 -1.90 -12.09 19.96
N ASP A 224 -0.69 -12.36 20.41
CA ASP A 224 -0.12 -11.82 21.63
C ASP A 224 1.38 -11.58 21.46
N ALA A 225 1.92 -10.64 22.22
CA ALA A 225 3.35 -10.33 22.22
C ALA A 225 3.78 -9.79 23.60
N PRO A 226 5.04 -10.03 24.04
CA PRO A 226 5.53 -9.57 25.35
C PRO A 226 5.37 -8.07 25.61
N LEU A 227 5.57 -7.24 24.57
CA LEU A 227 5.41 -5.78 24.64
C LEU A 227 4.03 -5.30 24.17
N GLY A 228 3.16 -6.26 23.84
CA GLY A 228 1.76 -6.05 23.48
C GLY A 228 1.50 -5.94 22.00
N CYS A 229 0.20 -5.89 21.70
CA CYS A 229 -0.33 -5.69 20.35
C CYS A 229 -0.83 -4.26 20.23
N TRP A 230 -0.38 -3.52 19.20
CA TRP A 230 -0.70 -2.11 19.04
C TRP A 230 -1.34 -1.86 17.68
N PHE A 231 -2.27 -0.91 17.59
CA PHE A 231 -2.95 -0.63 16.36
C PHE A 231 -3.25 0.84 16.13
N ILE A 232 -3.44 1.16 14.88
CA ILE A 232 -4.10 2.33 14.34
C ILE A 232 -5.15 1.89 13.32
N LEU A 233 -6.05 2.77 12.95
CA LEU A 233 -7.03 2.55 11.89
C LEU A 233 -6.56 3.18 10.57
N GLY A 234 -7.20 2.76 9.46
CA GLY A 234 -6.94 3.27 8.13
C GLY A 234 -8.12 4.06 7.55
N ASN A 235 -8.02 4.41 6.27
CA ASN A 235 -9.04 5.19 5.58
C ASN A 235 -10.33 4.41 5.31
N HIS A 236 -10.29 3.09 5.26
CA HIS A 236 -11.49 2.26 5.13
C HIS A 236 -12.23 2.20 6.46
N ASP A 237 -11.52 2.03 7.56
CA ASP A 237 -12.11 2.05 8.90
C ASP A 237 -12.73 3.42 9.23
N TRP A 238 -12.12 4.53 8.76
CA TRP A 238 -12.63 5.90 8.92
C TRP A 238 -14.02 6.09 8.31
N ARG A 239 -14.34 5.36 7.23
CA ARG A 239 -15.65 5.45 6.55
C ARG A 239 -16.75 4.72 7.26
N LEU A 240 -16.41 3.94 8.27
CA LEU A 240 -17.33 3.16 9.12
C LEU A 240 -17.41 3.77 10.51
N ASP A 241 -18.10 3.10 11.43
CA ASP A 241 -18.05 3.46 12.85
C ASP A 241 -16.68 3.11 13.46
N SER A 242 -15.73 4.05 13.33
CA SER A 242 -14.36 3.86 13.82
C SER A 242 -14.29 3.66 15.33
N ASP A 243 -15.20 4.25 16.12
CA ASP A 243 -15.23 4.08 17.57
C ASP A 243 -15.65 2.65 17.95
N LYS A 244 -16.57 2.08 17.22
CA LYS A 244 -16.98 0.67 17.39
C LYS A 244 -15.84 -0.28 17.06
N ILE A 245 -15.07 -0.01 15.98
CA ILE A 245 -13.89 -0.80 15.59
C ILE A 245 -12.82 -0.70 16.67
N ARG A 246 -12.50 0.53 17.14
CA ARG A 246 -11.52 0.74 18.23
C ARG A 246 -11.92 -0.02 19.50
N LYS A 247 -13.20 0.07 19.87
CA LYS A 247 -13.71 -0.66 21.02
C LYS A 247 -13.54 -2.16 20.86
N ALA A 248 -13.89 -2.71 19.70
CA ALA A 248 -13.73 -4.15 19.44
C ALA A 248 -12.26 -4.59 19.54
N MET A 249 -11.32 -3.82 19.01
CA MET A 249 -9.88 -4.10 19.09
C MET A 249 -9.37 -4.00 20.55
N THR A 250 -9.79 -2.97 21.28
CA THR A 250 -9.37 -2.79 22.69
C THR A 250 -9.96 -3.85 23.61
N ASP A 251 -11.19 -4.30 23.36
CA ASP A 251 -11.82 -5.43 24.09
C ASP A 251 -11.03 -6.75 23.88
N LEU A 252 -10.27 -6.89 22.77
CA LEU A 252 -9.35 -8.00 22.51
C LEU A 252 -7.96 -7.82 23.14
N GLY A 253 -7.71 -6.73 23.86
CA GLY A 253 -6.42 -6.44 24.48
C GLY A 253 -5.43 -5.67 23.61
N TRP A 254 -5.82 -5.27 22.39
CA TRP A 254 -4.99 -4.42 21.55
C TRP A 254 -4.97 -2.98 22.08
N LYS A 255 -3.81 -2.34 21.97
CA LYS A 255 -3.59 -0.97 22.44
C LYS A 255 -3.76 0.02 21.27
N ASP A 256 -4.74 0.90 21.38
CA ASP A 256 -4.92 2.02 20.45
C ASP A 256 -3.86 3.08 20.70
N ILE A 257 -3.06 3.40 19.68
CA ILE A 257 -2.00 4.43 19.76
C ILE A 257 -2.30 5.64 18.87
N ALA A 258 -3.43 5.69 18.20
CA ALA A 258 -3.79 6.79 17.28
C ALA A 258 -3.67 8.16 17.95
N SER A 259 -2.98 9.09 17.30
CA SER A 259 -2.76 10.48 17.74
C SER A 259 -2.05 10.63 19.10
N ARG A 260 -1.39 9.58 19.58
CA ARG A 260 -0.71 9.52 20.88
C ARG A 260 0.68 8.91 20.73
N THR A 261 1.49 9.09 21.77
CA THR A 261 2.74 8.40 22.01
C THR A 261 2.62 7.54 23.26
N ALA A 262 3.39 6.47 23.32
CA ALA A 262 3.59 5.66 24.50
C ALA A 262 5.06 5.24 24.59
N GLU A 263 5.54 5.01 25.78
CA GLU A 263 6.89 4.56 26.05
C GLU A 263 6.85 3.07 26.42
N ILE A 264 7.80 2.34 25.86
CA ILE A 264 8.02 0.91 26.11
C ILE A 264 9.44 0.79 26.63
N GLU A 265 9.58 0.39 27.89
CA GLU A 265 10.88 0.23 28.55
C GLU A 265 11.42 -1.20 28.36
N HIS A 266 12.69 -1.30 28.04
CA HIS A 266 13.43 -2.55 27.96
C HIS A 266 14.91 -2.31 28.28
N ASN A 267 15.43 -2.98 29.33
CA ASN A 267 16.82 -2.86 29.78
C ASN A 267 17.29 -1.41 29.94
N ASP A 268 16.51 -0.59 30.66
CA ASP A 268 16.76 0.83 30.96
C ASP A 268 16.83 1.74 29.69
N HIS A 269 16.34 1.27 28.55
CA HIS A 269 16.23 2.05 27.33
C HIS A 269 14.78 2.12 26.84
N THR A 270 14.40 3.32 26.38
CA THR A 270 13.04 3.63 25.93
C THR A 270 12.88 3.45 24.43
N LEU A 271 11.84 2.73 24.01
CA LEU A 271 11.27 2.79 22.69
C LEU A 271 9.99 3.64 22.77
N ALA A 272 9.96 4.74 22.02
CA ALA A 272 8.77 5.59 21.91
C ALA A 272 7.94 5.16 20.70
N ILE A 273 6.74 4.61 20.92
CA ILE A 273 5.81 4.26 19.85
C ILE A 273 4.76 5.36 19.69
N GLY A 274 4.48 5.77 18.45
CA GLY A 274 3.43 6.73 18.14
C GLY A 274 2.56 6.27 16.98
N GLY A 275 1.31 6.78 16.91
CA GLY A 275 0.36 6.42 15.88
C GLY A 275 -0.21 7.60 15.10
N SER A 276 -0.24 7.52 13.77
CA SER A 276 -0.78 8.55 12.89
C SER A 276 -1.77 7.98 11.87
N GLU A 277 -3.00 8.47 11.92
CA GLU A 277 -4.07 8.16 10.97
C GLU A 277 -4.34 9.34 10.00
N VAL A 278 -3.48 10.35 10.04
CA VAL A 278 -3.54 11.51 9.13
C VAL A 278 -3.31 11.04 7.69
N PRO A 279 -4.10 11.54 6.70
CA PRO A 279 -4.98 12.71 6.75
C PRO A 279 -6.44 12.43 7.16
N TRP A 280 -6.84 11.19 7.41
CA TRP A 280 -8.25 10.83 7.59
C TRP A 280 -8.79 11.10 8.99
N MET A 281 -8.02 10.81 10.02
CA MET A 281 -8.45 10.95 11.42
C MET A 281 -7.36 11.56 12.28
N GLY A 282 -7.80 12.24 13.34
CA GLY A 282 -6.96 12.70 14.43
C GLY A 282 -5.84 13.66 14.02
N ARG A 283 -4.72 13.53 14.68
CA ARG A 283 -3.50 14.33 14.47
C ARG A 283 -2.26 13.42 14.48
N HIS A 284 -1.13 13.95 14.06
CA HIS A 284 0.15 13.27 14.30
C HIS A 284 0.45 13.15 15.80
N PRO A 285 1.12 12.06 16.24
CA PRO A 285 1.58 11.92 17.62
C PRO A 285 2.60 13.01 17.97
N ASP A 286 2.74 13.30 19.26
CA ASP A 286 3.74 14.28 19.74
C ASP A 286 4.87 13.52 20.45
N PHE A 287 6.07 13.55 19.88
CA PHE A 287 7.27 12.94 20.44
C PHE A 287 8.11 13.94 21.28
N SER A 288 7.63 15.18 21.48
CA SER A 288 8.41 16.21 22.18
C SER A 288 8.63 15.89 23.66
N GLU A 289 7.78 15.09 24.27
CA GLU A 289 7.87 14.68 25.68
C GLU A 289 8.64 13.37 25.88
N THR A 290 9.00 12.66 24.77
CA THR A 290 9.78 11.42 24.85
C THR A 290 11.27 11.74 25.05
N PRO A 291 12.04 10.86 25.73
CA PRO A 291 13.48 11.06 25.87
C PRO A 291 14.19 11.32 24.53
N ASP A 292 15.20 12.18 24.54
CA ASP A 292 15.91 12.55 23.31
C ASP A 292 16.64 11.38 22.66
N ASP A 293 17.05 10.38 23.43
CA ASP A 293 17.73 9.16 23.03
C ASP A 293 16.78 7.98 22.78
N ALA A 294 15.47 8.19 22.96
CA ALA A 294 14.48 7.14 22.68
C ALA A 294 14.44 6.80 21.20
N PHE A 295 14.44 5.51 20.86
CA PHE A 295 14.17 5.02 19.53
C PHE A 295 12.69 5.25 19.17
N ARG A 296 12.42 6.05 18.12
CA ARG A 296 11.08 6.48 17.76
C ARG A 296 10.49 5.61 16.63
N LEU A 297 9.47 4.82 16.99
CA LEU A 297 8.68 3.98 16.09
C LEU A 297 7.35 4.67 15.77
N LEU A 298 7.08 4.94 14.49
CA LEU A 298 5.80 5.47 14.03
C LEU A 298 4.98 4.39 13.32
N LEU A 299 3.79 4.13 13.79
CA LEU A 299 2.75 3.45 13.03
C LEU A 299 2.00 4.50 12.22
N SER A 300 1.99 4.37 10.91
CA SER A 300 1.27 5.29 10.03
C SER A 300 0.59 4.51 8.91
N HIS A 301 -0.75 4.67 8.77
CA HIS A 301 -1.44 3.92 7.74
C HIS A 301 -0.85 4.21 6.35
N THR A 302 -0.67 5.47 5.99
CA THR A 302 -0.09 5.87 4.70
C THR A 302 1.41 6.21 4.80
N PRO A 303 2.23 5.87 3.79
CA PRO A 303 3.62 6.32 3.70
C PRO A 303 3.75 7.82 3.40
N ASP A 304 2.66 8.51 3.07
CA ASP A 304 2.67 9.94 2.74
C ASP A 304 3.03 10.84 3.94
N ASN A 305 2.98 10.30 5.16
CA ASN A 305 3.42 10.97 6.38
C ASN A 305 4.95 10.96 6.58
N LEU A 306 5.73 10.34 5.68
CA LEU A 306 7.20 10.30 5.77
C LEU A 306 7.85 11.69 5.92
N PRO A 307 7.42 12.76 5.20
CA PRO A 307 8.03 14.09 5.41
C PRO A 307 7.82 14.63 6.82
N TRP A 308 6.69 14.31 7.47
CA TRP A 308 6.46 14.64 8.86
C TRP A 308 7.35 13.80 9.78
N ALA A 309 7.41 12.49 9.57
CA ALA A 309 8.24 11.56 10.34
C ALA A 309 9.71 12.00 10.37
N LYS A 310 10.27 12.36 9.20
CA LYS A 310 11.65 12.85 9.09
C LYS A 310 11.91 14.14 9.89
N ARG A 311 10.97 15.08 9.88
CA ARG A 311 11.11 16.35 10.64
C ARG A 311 11.00 16.16 12.15
N ASN A 312 10.37 15.08 12.60
CA ASN A 312 10.16 14.78 14.01
C ASN A 312 11.09 13.67 14.54
N GLY A 313 12.16 13.37 13.78
CA GLY A 313 13.21 12.44 14.22
C GLY A 313 12.72 11.01 14.41
N VAL A 314 11.74 10.56 13.60
CA VAL A 314 11.27 9.17 13.63
C VAL A 314 12.35 8.28 13.01
N ASP A 315 12.75 7.23 13.73
CA ASP A 315 13.79 6.29 13.29
C ASP A 315 13.21 5.19 12.38
N LEU A 316 12.04 4.65 12.74
CA LEU A 316 11.34 3.62 11.99
C LEU A 316 9.87 3.99 11.78
N MET A 317 9.43 3.97 10.53
CA MET A 317 8.03 4.17 10.15
C MET A 317 7.49 2.93 9.44
N LEU A 318 6.39 2.39 9.96
CA LEU A 318 5.69 1.24 9.39
C LEU A 318 4.37 1.68 8.78
N SER A 319 4.12 1.27 7.51
CA SER A 319 2.95 1.69 6.75
C SER A 319 2.37 0.56 5.90
N GLY A 320 1.09 0.71 5.53
CA GLY A 320 0.37 -0.09 4.55
C GLY A 320 -0.20 0.75 3.42
N HIS A 321 -1.55 0.70 3.26
CA HIS A 321 -2.38 1.54 2.40
C HIS A 321 -2.21 1.35 0.88
N ASN A 322 -0.97 1.23 0.39
CA ASN A 322 -0.68 1.23 -1.05
C ASN A 322 -0.78 -0.16 -1.69
N HIS A 323 -0.91 -1.23 -0.90
CA HIS A 323 -1.04 -2.62 -1.35
C HIS A 323 0.02 -3.08 -2.37
N GLY A 324 1.17 -2.42 -2.45
CA GLY A 324 2.15 -2.66 -3.50
C GLY A 324 1.66 -2.30 -4.90
N GLY A 325 0.55 -1.55 -5.00
CA GLY A 325 -0.14 -1.25 -6.25
C GLY A 325 -1.10 -2.35 -6.73
N GLN A 326 -1.23 -3.46 -6.01
CA GLN A 326 -2.01 -4.67 -6.33
C GLN A 326 -1.65 -5.35 -7.66
N VAL A 327 -1.42 -4.56 -8.72
CA VAL A 327 -1.02 -5.02 -10.06
C VAL A 327 0.33 -4.39 -10.40
N VAL A 328 1.35 -5.23 -10.50
CA VAL A 328 2.71 -4.82 -10.88
C VAL A 328 2.99 -5.35 -12.28
N ILE A 329 3.11 -4.42 -13.24
CA ILE A 329 3.41 -4.78 -14.63
C ILE A 329 4.92 -5.01 -14.76
N PRO A 330 5.38 -6.14 -15.31
CA PRO A 330 6.80 -6.37 -15.55
C PRO A 330 7.44 -5.17 -16.27
N ILE A 331 8.62 -4.73 -15.82
CA ILE A 331 9.37 -3.57 -16.33
C ILE A 331 8.75 -2.22 -15.94
N LEU A 332 7.44 -2.04 -16.04
CA LEU A 332 6.78 -0.77 -15.71
C LEU A 332 6.63 -0.53 -14.21
N GLY A 333 6.52 -1.62 -13.44
CA GLY A 333 6.28 -1.54 -12.00
C GLY A 333 4.79 -1.39 -11.66
N PRO A 334 4.48 -0.94 -10.42
CA PRO A 334 3.10 -0.64 -10.01
C PRO A 334 2.60 0.58 -10.77
N VAL A 335 1.34 0.52 -11.21
CA VAL A 335 0.70 1.62 -11.96
C VAL A 335 -0.15 2.48 -11.03
N TYR A 336 -0.83 1.86 -10.09
CA TYR A 336 -1.74 2.53 -9.17
C TYR A 336 -1.24 2.41 -7.73
N ALA A 337 -1.29 3.51 -6.98
CA ALA A 337 -1.13 3.54 -5.52
C ALA A 337 -1.85 4.77 -4.98
N PRO A 338 -2.73 4.65 -3.96
CA PRO A 338 -3.53 5.75 -3.43
C PRO A 338 -2.68 6.70 -2.56
N SER A 339 -1.73 7.42 -3.18
CA SER A 339 -0.71 8.22 -2.50
C SER A 339 -0.47 9.53 -3.22
N VAL A 340 -0.24 10.63 -2.47
CA VAL A 340 0.18 11.92 -3.03
C VAL A 340 1.53 11.83 -3.75
N ASN A 341 2.35 10.84 -3.38
CA ASN A 341 3.64 10.54 -4.01
C ASN A 341 3.52 9.57 -5.20
N GLY A 342 2.28 9.18 -5.58
CA GLY A 342 2.03 8.16 -6.58
C GLY A 342 2.65 6.82 -6.19
N VAL A 343 3.24 6.11 -7.15
CA VAL A 343 3.77 4.76 -6.93
C VAL A 343 5.17 4.69 -6.30
N ARG A 344 5.76 5.82 -5.92
CA ARG A 344 7.13 5.88 -5.38
C ARG A 344 7.35 4.97 -4.17
N HIS A 345 6.37 4.95 -3.26
CA HIS A 345 6.40 4.14 -2.04
C HIS A 345 5.26 3.11 -2.05
N ALA A 346 5.05 2.43 -3.18
CA ALA A 346 3.97 1.45 -3.32
C ALA A 346 4.16 0.28 -2.34
N SER A 347 5.36 -0.24 -2.20
CA SER A 347 5.77 -1.22 -1.18
C SER A 347 7.28 -1.34 -1.09
N GLY A 348 7.78 -1.89 0.02
CA GLY A 348 9.20 -2.18 0.22
C GLY A 348 9.81 -1.38 1.35
N ALA A 349 11.14 -1.35 1.38
CA ALA A 349 11.92 -0.65 2.38
C ALA A 349 12.70 0.50 1.75
N PHE A 350 12.69 1.66 2.40
CA PHE A 350 13.29 2.89 1.92
C PHE A 350 14.08 3.54 3.05
N TRP A 351 15.38 3.74 2.84
CA TRP A 351 16.19 4.53 3.76
C TRP A 351 16.13 6.00 3.33
N GLU A 352 15.37 6.79 4.05
CA GLU A 352 15.16 8.23 3.83
C GLU A 352 15.62 8.99 5.10
N PRO A 353 16.93 9.17 5.32
CA PRO A 353 17.47 9.64 6.60
C PRO A 353 16.73 10.84 7.19
N PRO A 354 16.51 10.84 8.51
CA PRO A 354 16.93 9.82 9.50
C PRO A 354 16.01 8.59 9.57
N THR A 355 14.94 8.52 8.77
CA THR A 355 13.85 7.55 8.90
C THR A 355 14.03 6.33 8.00
N GLN A 356 13.95 5.14 8.57
CA GLN A 356 13.68 3.90 7.81
C GLN A 356 12.17 3.78 7.61
N LEU A 357 11.71 3.88 6.36
CA LEU A 357 10.32 3.60 5.98
C LEU A 357 10.20 2.15 5.52
N ILE A 358 9.16 1.45 6.01
CA ILE A 358 8.77 0.13 5.54
C ILE A 358 7.29 0.19 5.16
N VAL A 359 6.99 -0.15 3.91
CA VAL A 359 5.62 -0.16 3.38
C VAL A 359 5.27 -1.59 3.00
N SER A 360 4.33 -2.17 3.74
CA SER A 360 3.84 -3.53 3.48
C SER A 360 2.85 -3.54 2.30
N ARG A 361 2.76 -4.68 1.63
CA ARG A 361 1.75 -4.92 0.59
C ARG A 361 0.38 -5.29 1.17
N GLY A 362 0.30 -5.49 2.50
CA GLY A 362 -0.93 -5.89 3.18
C GLY A 362 -1.32 -7.34 2.97
N VAL A 363 -2.22 -7.81 3.82
CA VAL A 363 -2.69 -9.21 3.84
C VAL A 363 -3.76 -9.48 2.78
N SER A 364 -4.56 -8.46 2.44
CA SER A 364 -5.66 -8.59 1.48
C SER A 364 -5.84 -7.29 0.67
N GLY A 365 -7.07 -6.89 0.42
CA GLY A 365 -7.45 -5.65 -0.26
C GLY A 365 -8.94 -5.63 -0.62
N LYS A 366 -9.49 -4.45 -0.80
CA LYS A 366 -10.89 -4.26 -1.20
C LYS A 366 -11.23 -5.03 -2.48
N HIS A 367 -10.30 -5.10 -3.43
CA HIS A 367 -10.42 -5.87 -4.66
C HIS A 367 -9.60 -7.16 -4.53
N PRO A 368 -10.19 -8.35 -4.72
CA PRO A 368 -9.47 -9.62 -4.59
C PRO A 368 -8.61 -9.90 -5.84
N LEU A 369 -7.67 -9.01 -6.12
CA LEU A 369 -6.77 -9.05 -7.28
C LEU A 369 -5.33 -8.72 -6.85
N ARG A 370 -4.42 -9.64 -7.10
CA ARG A 370 -2.97 -9.47 -6.91
C ARG A 370 -2.24 -10.07 -8.10
N LEU A 371 -1.56 -9.25 -8.90
CA LEU A 371 -0.74 -9.70 -10.03
C LEU A 371 0.70 -9.23 -9.84
N ASN A 372 1.64 -10.19 -9.74
CA ASN A 372 3.05 -9.96 -9.38
C ASN A 372 3.21 -9.16 -8.07
N CYS A 373 2.26 -9.33 -7.15
CA CYS A 373 2.14 -8.53 -5.93
C CYS A 373 1.43 -9.33 -4.81
N LYS A 374 2.05 -10.40 -4.35
CA LYS A 374 1.48 -11.28 -3.33
C LYS A 374 1.11 -10.53 -2.06
N PRO A 375 0.02 -10.91 -1.36
CA PRO A 375 -0.20 -10.54 0.03
C PRO A 375 1.02 -10.80 0.89
N GLU A 376 1.21 -10.02 1.95
CA GLU A 376 2.44 -10.04 2.75
C GLU A 376 2.14 -10.07 4.24
N LEU A 377 2.85 -10.95 4.96
CA LEU A 377 2.97 -10.97 6.41
C LEU A 377 4.45 -10.92 6.75
N THR A 378 4.91 -9.91 7.49
CA THR A 378 6.33 -9.68 7.72
C THR A 378 6.65 -9.58 9.20
N ARG A 379 7.65 -10.37 9.67
CA ARG A 379 8.35 -10.11 10.91
C ARG A 379 9.64 -9.36 10.61
N LEU A 380 9.78 -8.19 11.24
CA LEU A 380 10.97 -7.36 11.17
C LEU A 380 11.87 -7.72 12.34
N ILE A 381 13.15 -7.88 12.09
CA ILE A 381 14.18 -8.11 13.11
C ILE A 381 15.13 -6.93 13.04
N LEU A 382 15.19 -6.14 14.11
CA LEU A 382 16.01 -4.94 14.17
C LEU A 382 17.37 -5.26 14.77
N ARG A 383 18.42 -4.71 14.16
CA ARG A 383 19.80 -4.82 14.65
C ARG A 383 20.37 -3.43 14.87
N ALA A 384 21.06 -3.26 15.97
CA ALA A 384 21.83 -2.07 16.22
C ALA A 384 22.93 -1.94 15.14
N GLY A 385 23.05 -0.73 14.59
CA GLY A 385 23.99 -0.50 13.50
C GLY A 385 25.01 0.58 13.85
N ALA A 386 26.28 0.31 13.61
CA ALA A 386 27.29 1.34 13.48
C ALA A 386 27.29 1.90 12.05
#